data_b02996b5831fb55af66f5023b7b496d4
#
_entry.id   b02996b5831fb55af66f5023b7b496d4
#
_cell.length_a   1.000
_cell.length_b   1.000
_cell.length_c   1.000
_cell.angle_alpha   90.00
_cell.angle_beta   90.00
_cell.angle_gamma   90.00
#
_symmetry.space_group_name_H-M   'P 1'
#
loop_
_entity.id
_entity.type
_entity.pdbx_description
1 polymer ?
#
loop_
_entity_poly.entity_id
_entity_poly.type
_entity_poly.pdbx_seq_one_letter_code
_entity_poly.pdbx_strand_id
1 'polypeptide(L)'
;MEPTDQILIVVAMEAEALPIRRKLGLDGHGLQLSDHSSARIWRNDSICLVTNGINPRFGVDSIGTIPAALTTFSAIKAVEPQIVISAGTCGGFKKRDGSIGEIVIAERCFFHDHRISLGGFEEYGVGNFPVLDLGAVAKRLGFRTGSVST
;
A
#
# COMPACT_ATOMS: atom_id res chain seq x y z
N MET A 1 7.68 25.94 -0.64
CA MET A 1 7.11 25.07 -1.69
C MET A 1 5.63 24.96 -1.35
N GLU A 2 4.74 25.37 -2.24
CA GLU A 2 3.29 25.18 -2.04
C GLU A 2 3.05 23.69 -1.80
N PRO A 3 2.16 23.31 -0.84
CA PRO A 3 1.82 21.91 -0.66
C PRO A 3 1.23 21.39 -1.96
N THR A 4 1.93 20.48 -2.60
CA THR A 4 1.42 19.80 -3.79
C THR A 4 0.29 18.90 -3.32
N ASP A 5 -0.91 19.06 -3.90
CA ASP A 5 -2.08 18.18 -3.65
C ASP A 5 -1.80 16.76 -4.16
N GLN A 6 -0.71 16.16 -3.69
CA GLN A 6 -0.25 14.88 -4.22
C GLN A 6 -0.79 13.70 -3.43
N ILE A 7 -1.26 12.72 -4.16
CA ILE A 7 -1.65 11.40 -3.65
C ILE A 7 -0.49 10.43 -3.88
N LEU A 8 -0.05 9.75 -2.84
CA LEU A 8 0.91 8.66 -2.94
C LEU A 8 0.19 7.32 -2.93
N ILE A 9 0.34 6.53 -3.99
CA ILE A 9 -0.14 5.16 -4.07
C ILE A 9 1.04 4.22 -3.87
N VAL A 10 0.97 3.36 -2.86
CA VAL A 10 1.98 2.35 -2.54
C VAL A 10 1.47 0.98 -2.96
N VAL A 11 2.23 0.29 -3.79
CA VAL A 11 1.90 -1.05 -4.31
C VAL A 11 3.12 -1.96 -4.12
N ALA A 12 2.92 -3.18 -3.66
CA ALA A 12 4.04 -4.07 -3.37
C ALA A 12 4.70 -4.62 -4.65
N MET A 13 3.90 -5.00 -5.65
CA MET A 13 4.35 -5.77 -6.82
C MET A 13 4.13 -5.00 -8.13
N GLU A 14 5.05 -5.17 -9.07
CA GLU A 14 4.93 -4.58 -10.41
C GLU A 14 3.68 -5.06 -11.17
N ALA A 15 3.32 -6.33 -11.01
CA ALA A 15 2.12 -6.90 -11.66
C ALA A 15 0.82 -6.22 -11.18
N GLU A 16 0.76 -5.82 -9.90
CA GLU A 16 -0.37 -5.08 -9.32
C GLU A 16 -0.34 -3.61 -9.73
N ALA A 17 0.84 -3.01 -9.78
CA ALA A 17 1.04 -1.62 -10.13
C ALA A 17 0.73 -1.31 -11.60
N LEU A 18 1.08 -2.21 -12.51
CA LEU A 18 0.98 -1.99 -13.96
C LEU A 18 -0.43 -1.57 -14.44
N PRO A 19 -1.53 -2.25 -14.09
CA PRO A 19 -2.86 -1.82 -14.49
C PRO A 19 -3.27 -0.47 -13.91
N ILE A 20 -2.86 -0.18 -12.66
CA ILE A 20 -3.11 1.12 -12.00
C ILE A 20 -2.35 2.23 -12.75
N ARG A 21 -1.07 2.02 -13.03
CA ARG A 21 -0.24 2.97 -13.77
C ARG A 21 -0.82 3.31 -15.13
N ARG A 22 -1.21 2.29 -15.91
CA ARG A 22 -1.83 2.48 -17.23
C ARG A 22 -3.11 3.31 -17.14
N LYS A 23 -3.95 3.03 -16.14
CA LYS A 23 -5.20 3.76 -15.94
C LYS A 23 -4.99 5.22 -15.55
N LEU A 24 -3.90 5.52 -14.85
CA LEU A 24 -3.55 6.86 -14.34
C LEU A 24 -2.61 7.63 -15.27
N GLY A 25 -2.23 7.06 -16.42
CA GLY A 25 -1.29 7.70 -17.35
C GLY A 25 0.12 7.84 -16.78
N LEU A 26 0.51 6.94 -15.90
CA LEU A 26 1.86 6.89 -15.30
C LEU A 26 2.76 5.94 -16.12
N ASP A 27 2.98 6.28 -17.37
CA ASP A 27 3.73 5.47 -18.32
C ASP A 27 5.25 5.65 -18.17
N GLY A 28 6.00 4.79 -18.87
CA GLY A 28 7.45 4.85 -18.92
C GLY A 28 8.17 4.06 -17.83
N HIS A 29 9.48 4.23 -17.79
CA HIS A 29 10.34 3.59 -16.80
C HIS A 29 10.31 4.41 -15.51
N GLY A 30 9.88 3.78 -14.41
CA GLY A 30 9.91 4.42 -13.10
C GLY A 30 11.33 4.86 -12.72
N LEU A 31 11.42 6.01 -12.08
CA LEU A 31 12.66 6.47 -11.50
C LEU A 31 12.99 5.66 -10.25
N GLN A 32 14.25 5.48 -9.95
CA GLN A 32 14.68 4.91 -8.68
C GLN A 32 14.35 5.89 -7.55
N LEU A 33 13.73 5.41 -6.48
CA LEU A 33 13.32 6.28 -5.37
C LEU A 33 14.52 6.82 -4.58
N SER A 34 15.56 6.01 -4.42
CA SER A 34 16.83 6.40 -3.81
C SER A 34 17.97 5.47 -4.26
N ASP A 35 19.20 5.92 -4.16
CA ASP A 35 20.40 5.16 -4.59
C ASP A 35 20.60 3.82 -3.87
N HIS A 36 19.96 3.64 -2.71
CA HIS A 36 20.12 2.44 -1.88
C HIS A 36 18.85 1.57 -1.82
N SER A 37 17.87 1.83 -2.71
CA SER A 37 16.60 1.12 -2.75
C SER A 37 16.32 0.56 -4.14
N SER A 38 15.71 -0.63 -4.20
CA SER A 38 15.14 -1.16 -5.44
C SER A 38 13.82 -0.48 -5.81
N ALA A 39 13.23 0.29 -4.91
CA ALA A 39 11.93 0.92 -5.10
C ALA A 39 11.90 1.84 -6.32
N ARG A 40 10.79 1.78 -7.04
CA ARG A 40 10.53 2.57 -8.24
C ARG A 40 9.37 3.51 -8.03
N ILE A 41 9.49 4.73 -8.54
CA ILE A 41 8.43 5.75 -8.46
C ILE A 41 8.06 6.26 -9.84
N TRP A 42 6.77 6.40 -10.08
CA TRP A 42 6.17 7.07 -11.25
C TRP A 42 5.32 8.22 -10.74
N ARG A 43 5.30 9.31 -11.44
CA ARG A 43 4.54 10.50 -11.02
C ARG A 43 4.03 11.32 -12.18
N ASN A 44 2.93 12.01 -11.96
CA ASN A 44 2.45 13.16 -12.71
C ASN A 44 2.21 14.34 -11.73
N ASP A 45 1.49 15.35 -12.15
CA ASP A 45 1.27 16.57 -11.35
C ASP A 45 0.51 16.32 -10.03
N SER A 46 -0.33 15.29 -9.95
CA SER A 46 -1.23 15.06 -8.82
C SER A 46 -1.02 13.71 -8.12
N ILE A 47 -0.38 12.75 -8.78
CA ILE A 47 -0.29 11.36 -8.29
C ILE A 47 1.14 10.86 -8.39
N CYS A 48 1.60 10.25 -7.30
CA CYS A 48 2.80 9.42 -7.28
C CYS A 48 2.40 7.98 -7.02
N LEU A 49 2.98 7.03 -7.74
CA LEU A 49 2.87 5.62 -7.46
C LEU A 49 4.25 5.04 -7.21
N VAL A 50 4.39 4.26 -6.17
CA VAL A 50 5.66 3.62 -5.81
C VAL A 50 5.48 2.11 -5.67
N THR A 51 6.47 1.35 -6.14
CA THR A 51 6.61 -0.08 -5.86
C THR A 51 7.87 -0.36 -5.06
N ASN A 52 7.93 -1.51 -4.40
CA ASN A 52 9.14 -1.94 -3.68
C ASN A 52 10.29 -2.29 -4.64
N GLY A 53 9.99 -2.45 -5.93
CA GLY A 53 10.95 -2.84 -6.95
C GLY A 53 11.39 -4.30 -6.86
N ILE A 54 12.35 -4.65 -7.70
CA ILE A 54 12.84 -6.03 -7.84
C ILE A 54 14.03 -6.26 -6.92
N ASN A 55 13.99 -7.35 -6.16
CA ASN A 55 15.14 -7.79 -5.37
C ASN A 55 16.28 -8.21 -6.30
N PRO A 56 17.46 -7.58 -6.23
CA PRO A 56 18.55 -7.83 -7.17
C PRO A 56 19.15 -9.23 -7.04
N ARG A 57 19.03 -9.86 -5.88
CA ARG A 57 19.57 -11.20 -5.64
C ARG A 57 18.71 -12.31 -6.21
N PHE A 58 17.38 -12.13 -6.12
CA PHE A 58 16.42 -13.19 -6.45
C PHE A 58 15.64 -12.93 -7.74
N GLY A 59 15.68 -11.72 -8.29
CA GLY A 59 14.97 -11.34 -9.52
C GLY A 59 13.44 -11.34 -9.40
N VAL A 60 12.92 -11.19 -8.17
CA VAL A 60 11.47 -11.14 -7.87
C VAL A 60 11.12 -9.84 -7.16
N ASP A 61 9.82 -9.48 -7.14
CA ASP A 61 9.38 -8.31 -6.38
C ASP A 61 9.78 -8.39 -4.91
N SER A 62 10.25 -7.26 -4.37
CA SER A 62 10.62 -7.12 -2.95
C SER A 62 9.36 -7.01 -2.10
N ILE A 63 8.73 -8.13 -1.76
CA ILE A 63 7.50 -8.16 -0.95
C ILE A 63 7.79 -8.35 0.54
N GLY A 64 6.82 -8.00 1.38
CA GLY A 64 6.88 -8.18 2.82
C GLY A 64 6.89 -6.86 3.60
N THR A 65 6.77 -6.97 4.91
CA THR A 65 6.59 -5.81 5.81
C THR A 65 7.78 -4.85 5.83
N ILE A 66 9.01 -5.38 5.77
CA ILE A 66 10.22 -4.56 5.81
C ILE A 66 10.36 -3.72 4.52
N PRO A 67 10.34 -4.30 3.30
CA PRO A 67 10.37 -3.50 2.08
C PRO A 67 9.22 -2.51 2.00
N ALA A 68 8.00 -2.91 2.36
CA ALA A 68 6.84 -2.02 2.37
C ALA A 68 7.02 -0.81 3.30
N ALA A 69 7.50 -1.03 4.52
CA ALA A 69 7.76 0.04 5.49
C ALA A 69 8.83 1.01 5.00
N LEU A 70 9.98 0.49 4.51
CA LEU A 70 11.08 1.32 4.02
C LEU A 70 10.69 2.11 2.78
N THR A 71 10.02 1.47 1.82
CA THR A 71 9.55 2.14 0.60
C THR A 71 8.54 3.23 0.92
N THR A 72 7.54 2.93 1.76
CA THR A 72 6.52 3.91 2.16
C THR A 72 7.14 5.09 2.88
N PHE A 73 8.01 4.85 3.86
CA PHE A 73 8.71 5.90 4.59
C PHE A 73 9.53 6.80 3.65
N SER A 74 10.34 6.19 2.77
CA SER A 74 11.18 6.94 1.83
C SER A 74 10.33 7.75 0.84
N ALA A 75 9.23 7.17 0.34
CA ALA A 75 8.33 7.86 -0.57
C ALA A 75 7.61 9.03 0.11
N ILE A 76 7.12 8.87 1.33
CA ILE A 76 6.51 9.97 2.11
C ILE A 76 7.51 11.12 2.28
N LYS A 77 8.76 10.81 2.63
CA LYS A 77 9.81 11.83 2.79
C LYS A 77 10.17 12.55 1.49
N ALA A 78 10.10 11.85 0.36
CA ALA A 78 10.45 12.40 -0.95
C ALA A 78 9.30 13.21 -1.59
N VAL A 79 8.05 12.84 -1.33
CA VAL A 79 6.85 13.37 -2.00
C VAL A 79 6.08 14.35 -1.10
N GLU A 80 6.13 14.16 0.21
CA GLU A 80 5.32 14.90 1.20
C GLU A 80 3.82 14.90 0.84
N PRO A 81 3.20 13.71 0.61
CA PRO A 81 1.86 13.61 0.09
C PRO A 81 0.81 14.00 1.14
N GLN A 82 -0.35 14.49 0.68
CA GLN A 82 -1.50 14.73 1.55
C GLN A 82 -2.23 13.43 1.91
N ILE A 83 -2.24 12.46 0.99
CA ILE A 83 -2.92 11.17 1.17
C ILE A 83 -1.98 10.05 0.74
N VAL A 84 -1.93 8.99 1.54
CA VAL A 84 -1.25 7.74 1.19
C VAL A 84 -2.30 6.63 1.03
N ILE A 85 -2.27 5.96 -0.11
CA ILE A 85 -3.14 4.83 -0.43
C ILE A 85 -2.26 3.59 -0.57
N SER A 86 -2.47 2.58 0.27
CA SER A 86 -1.92 1.25 0.04
C SER A 86 -2.88 0.46 -0.83
N ALA A 87 -2.44 0.00 -1.98
CA ALA A 87 -3.25 -0.78 -2.91
C ALA A 87 -2.53 -2.07 -3.30
N GLY A 88 -3.28 -3.17 -3.40
CA GLY A 88 -2.73 -4.47 -3.75
C GLY A 88 -3.76 -5.58 -3.65
N THR A 89 -3.32 -6.80 -3.90
CA THR A 89 -4.15 -7.99 -3.79
C THR A 89 -4.03 -8.61 -2.40
N CYS A 90 -5.09 -9.25 -1.94
CA CYS A 90 -5.10 -9.97 -0.67
C CYS A 90 -5.90 -11.27 -0.78
N GLY A 91 -5.65 -12.19 0.15
CA GLY A 91 -6.49 -13.37 0.33
C GLY A 91 -7.82 -13.00 0.98
N GLY A 92 -8.90 -13.64 0.53
CA GLY A 92 -10.22 -13.51 1.13
C GLY A 92 -10.72 -14.84 1.67
N PHE A 93 -11.56 -14.79 2.70
CA PHE A 93 -12.16 -15.99 3.31
C PHE A 93 -13.55 -16.24 2.72
N LYS A 94 -13.74 -17.33 1.97
CA LYS A 94 -15.05 -17.75 1.44
C LYS A 94 -16.12 -17.89 2.54
N LYS A 95 -15.73 -18.33 3.73
CA LYS A 95 -16.66 -18.43 4.90
C LYS A 95 -17.17 -17.07 5.40
N ARG A 96 -16.60 -15.97 4.92
CA ARG A 96 -17.00 -14.58 5.19
C ARG A 96 -17.48 -13.89 3.92
N ASP A 97 -18.03 -14.65 2.99
CA ASP A 97 -18.57 -14.19 1.70
C ASP A 97 -17.55 -13.45 0.80
N GLY A 98 -16.24 -13.72 1.01
CA GLY A 98 -15.20 -13.19 0.14
C GLY A 98 -15.21 -13.87 -1.23
N SER A 99 -15.15 -13.09 -2.29
CA SER A 99 -15.13 -13.57 -3.68
C SER A 99 -13.92 -13.04 -4.46
N ILE A 100 -13.55 -13.79 -5.50
CA ILE A 100 -12.46 -13.36 -6.39
C ILE A 100 -12.90 -12.12 -7.17
N GLY A 101 -12.03 -11.11 -7.22
CA GLY A 101 -12.31 -9.85 -7.90
C GLY A 101 -13.10 -8.84 -7.09
N GLU A 102 -13.44 -9.16 -5.84
CA GLU A 102 -14.05 -8.23 -4.92
C GLU A 102 -13.07 -7.14 -4.50
N ILE A 103 -13.57 -5.89 -4.41
CA ILE A 103 -12.81 -4.76 -3.88
C ILE A 103 -13.26 -4.49 -2.45
N VAL A 104 -12.28 -4.45 -1.54
CA VAL A 104 -12.52 -4.15 -0.13
C VAL A 104 -11.76 -2.87 0.24
N ILE A 105 -12.46 -1.90 0.82
CA ILE A 105 -11.84 -0.72 1.42
C ILE A 105 -11.58 -1.01 2.90
N ALA A 106 -10.32 -0.88 3.31
CA ALA A 106 -9.93 -1.12 4.69
C ALA A 106 -10.57 -0.09 5.64
N GLU A 107 -11.12 -0.56 6.75
CA GLU A 107 -11.57 0.26 7.89
C GLU A 107 -10.49 0.33 8.97
N ARG A 108 -9.60 -0.66 9.01
CA ARG A 108 -8.45 -0.75 9.90
C ARG A 108 -7.46 -1.79 9.40
N CYS A 109 -6.22 -1.63 9.82
CA CYS A 109 -5.16 -2.60 9.57
C CYS A 109 -4.60 -3.11 10.91
N PHE A 110 -4.26 -4.39 10.95
CA PHE A 110 -3.68 -4.98 12.15
C PHE A 110 -2.74 -6.14 11.81
N PHE A 111 -1.88 -6.51 12.75
CA PHE A 111 -1.05 -7.69 12.62
C PHE A 111 -1.79 -8.92 13.17
N HIS A 112 -1.86 -10.00 12.39
CA HIS A 112 -2.32 -11.29 12.90
C HIS A 112 -1.17 -12.14 13.46
N ASP A 113 0.06 -11.86 13.06
CA ASP A 113 1.27 -12.54 13.50
C ASP A 113 1.90 -11.78 14.69
N HIS A 114 1.40 -12.06 15.88
CA HIS A 114 1.83 -11.41 17.11
C HIS A 114 3.16 -12.00 17.57
N ARG A 115 4.25 -11.32 17.30
CA ARG A 115 5.61 -11.80 17.61
C ARG A 115 6.15 -11.37 18.96
N ILE A 116 5.43 -10.52 19.69
CA ILE A 116 5.85 -10.00 20.99
C ILE A 116 4.98 -10.66 22.07
N SER A 117 5.58 -11.60 22.82
CA SER A 117 4.91 -12.34 23.90
C SER A 117 5.25 -11.79 25.29
N LEU A 118 5.48 -10.49 25.39
CA LEU A 118 5.79 -9.82 26.66
C LEU A 118 4.54 -9.15 27.22
N GLY A 119 4.27 -9.32 28.52
CA GLY A 119 3.17 -8.65 29.20
C GLY A 119 3.22 -7.13 29.03
N GLY A 120 2.06 -6.53 28.74
CA GLY A 120 1.94 -5.09 28.46
C GLY A 120 2.17 -4.68 26.99
N PHE A 121 2.47 -5.64 26.11
CA PHE A 121 2.66 -5.39 24.67
C PHE A 121 1.55 -5.98 23.80
N GLU A 122 0.48 -6.48 24.39
CA GLU A 122 -0.60 -7.17 23.68
C GLU A 122 -1.26 -6.25 22.63
N GLU A 123 -1.67 -5.05 23.02
CA GLU A 123 -2.28 -4.08 22.11
C GLU A 123 -1.28 -3.57 21.07
N TYR A 124 -0.05 -3.31 21.47
CA TYR A 124 1.03 -2.90 20.58
C TYR A 124 1.30 -3.99 19.53
N GLY A 125 1.30 -5.26 19.93
CA GLY A 125 1.51 -6.41 19.05
C GLY A 125 0.39 -6.59 18.00
N VAL A 126 -0.84 -6.21 18.33
CA VAL A 126 -1.97 -6.19 17.37
C VAL A 126 -1.89 -5.03 16.41
N GLY A 127 -1.40 -3.87 16.86
CA GLY A 127 -1.27 -2.66 16.09
C GLY A 127 -2.58 -1.89 15.92
N ASN A 128 -3.65 -2.51 15.44
CA ASN A 128 -4.99 -1.93 15.24
C ASN A 128 -4.97 -0.48 14.70
N PHE A 129 -4.27 -0.29 13.58
CA PHE A 129 -4.06 1.02 12.98
C PHE A 129 -5.33 1.54 12.31
N PRO A 130 -5.82 2.74 12.67
CA PRO A 130 -6.95 3.36 12.00
C PRO A 130 -6.55 3.80 10.59
N VAL A 131 -7.52 3.84 9.71
CA VAL A 131 -7.41 4.40 8.37
C VAL A 131 -8.36 5.59 8.21
N LEU A 132 -8.20 6.36 7.15
CA LEU A 132 -9.15 7.40 6.80
C LEU A 132 -10.55 6.78 6.59
N ASP A 133 -11.58 7.38 7.19
CA ASP A 133 -12.95 6.91 7.00
C ASP A 133 -13.40 7.13 5.56
N LEU A 134 -13.52 6.04 4.82
CA LEU A 134 -13.99 6.00 3.44
C LEU A 134 -15.34 5.29 3.29
N GLY A 135 -16.11 5.12 4.36
CA GLY A 135 -17.40 4.42 4.34
C GLY A 135 -18.39 5.01 3.34
N ALA A 136 -18.47 6.33 3.25
CA ALA A 136 -19.32 7.01 2.27
C ALA A 136 -18.86 6.75 0.81
N VAL A 137 -17.53 6.71 0.58
CA VAL A 137 -16.96 6.41 -0.73
C VAL A 137 -17.22 4.95 -1.11
N ALA A 138 -17.00 4.02 -0.18
CA ALA A 138 -17.28 2.59 -0.37
C ALA A 138 -18.74 2.38 -0.79
N LYS A 139 -19.69 2.96 -0.05
CA LYS A 139 -21.11 2.89 -0.35
C LYS A 139 -21.45 3.43 -1.74
N ARG A 140 -20.90 4.58 -2.11
CA ARG A 140 -21.13 5.20 -3.43
C ARG A 140 -20.62 4.34 -4.58
N LEU A 141 -19.51 3.63 -4.38
CA LEU A 141 -18.87 2.79 -5.38
C LEU A 141 -19.37 1.33 -5.36
N GLY A 142 -20.21 0.96 -4.39
CA GLY A 142 -20.67 -0.42 -4.21
C GLY A 142 -19.59 -1.37 -3.73
N PHE A 143 -18.57 -0.87 -3.04
CA PHE A 143 -17.49 -1.66 -2.48
C PHE A 143 -17.79 -2.05 -1.03
N ARG A 144 -17.26 -3.19 -0.61
CA ARG A 144 -17.30 -3.60 0.78
C ARG A 144 -16.25 -2.85 1.59
N THR A 145 -16.54 -2.73 2.89
CA THR A 145 -15.54 -2.34 3.89
C THR A 145 -15.12 -3.56 4.72
N GLY A 146 -13.94 -3.51 5.31
CA GLY A 146 -13.45 -4.61 6.12
C GLY A 146 -12.09 -4.35 6.74
N SER A 147 -11.65 -5.30 7.56
CA SER A 147 -10.33 -5.23 8.18
C SER A 147 -9.30 -5.97 7.35
N VAL A 148 -8.11 -5.41 7.26
CA VAL A 148 -6.94 -6.03 6.60
C VAL A 148 -5.94 -6.43 7.66
N SER A 149 -5.42 -7.66 7.55
CA SER A 149 -4.37 -8.13 8.45
C SER A 149 -3.14 -8.62 7.69
N THR A 150 -1.98 -8.49 8.28
CA THR A 150 -0.69 -8.90 7.74
C THR A 150 0.11 -9.68 8.78
#